data_85a8685f26a68909a4ab5d5cffd44027
#
_entry.id   85a8685f26a68909a4ab5d5cffd44027
#
_cell.length_a   1.000
_cell.length_b   1.000
_cell.length_c   1.000
_cell.angle_alpha   90.00
_cell.angle_beta   90.00
_cell.angle_gamma   90.00
#
_symmetry.space_group_name_H-M   'P 1'
#
loop_
_entity.id
_entity.type
_entity.pdbx_description
1 polymer ?
#
loop_
_entity_poly.entity_id
_entity_poly.type
_entity_poly.pdbx_seq_one_letter_code
_entity_poly.pdbx_strand_id
1 'polypeptide(L)'
;MPGKKQVRLAFCDLAPDWDARDNYFTQALEHAGWEITFCNGPEEKPDFVLCGTFGFDFLKYDCCRIQFSGEDSWPDLNLYDYAMGFEVLDFEGRSLRLPLYAMRSSWAPALTKHTVPDEKLLAKKKFCNFVVSNDYSNERNEFFAALNAHRPVDSGGGYMNNIGGPVTDKLAFQRGYKFSIAYENSRGPGYCTEKIVDAFAAATVPIYWGAPDVKQEFNPAAFLCADDYPDTAALIAAIDEIDRDDEKFLAMCHAPILAPDGSSRAARYVTDEACAEFLTGIFERGPHLRRNRSCWGSIYEGDWKYYRRLAEADRKPKGLLQRILGR
;
A
#
# COMPACT_ATOMS: atom_id res chain seq x y z
N MET A 1 37.22 -1.50 -13.11
CA MET A 1 35.96 -1.17 -12.44
C MET A 1 35.64 -2.36 -11.54
N PRO A 2 35.22 -2.20 -10.28
CA PRO A 2 34.72 -3.33 -9.51
C PRO A 2 33.56 -3.95 -10.30
N GLY A 3 33.54 -5.29 -10.41
CA GLY A 3 32.47 -6.01 -11.08
C GLY A 3 31.12 -5.66 -10.45
N LYS A 4 30.04 -5.65 -11.25
CA LYS A 4 28.69 -5.47 -10.71
C LYS A 4 28.41 -6.56 -9.67
N LYS A 5 27.77 -6.20 -8.57
CA LYS A 5 27.26 -7.15 -7.58
C LYS A 5 26.19 -8.03 -8.22
N GLN A 6 26.21 -9.32 -8.01
CA GLN A 6 25.26 -10.27 -8.63
C GLN A 6 24.38 -10.90 -7.57
N VAL A 7 23.09 -11.11 -7.91
CA VAL A 7 22.12 -11.80 -7.07
C VAL A 7 21.21 -12.69 -7.89
N ARG A 8 20.89 -13.90 -7.38
CA ARG A 8 19.88 -14.80 -7.95
C ARG A 8 18.56 -14.61 -7.18
N LEU A 9 17.58 -14.02 -7.84
CA LEU A 9 16.33 -13.58 -7.21
C LEU A 9 15.11 -14.22 -7.90
N ALA A 10 14.21 -14.76 -7.09
CA ALA A 10 12.88 -15.19 -7.53
C ALA A 10 11.81 -14.27 -6.96
N PHE A 11 10.62 -14.28 -7.59
CA PHE A 11 9.42 -13.59 -7.12
C PHE A 11 8.27 -14.58 -7.06
N CYS A 12 7.43 -14.51 -6.03
CA CYS A 12 6.21 -15.31 -5.93
C CYS A 12 5.13 -14.60 -5.11
N ASP A 13 3.90 -15.07 -5.25
CA ASP A 13 2.74 -14.63 -4.45
C ASP A 13 2.45 -13.11 -4.50
N LEU A 14 2.91 -12.42 -5.54
CA LEU A 14 2.62 -11.01 -5.83
C LEU A 14 1.30 -10.88 -6.60
N ALA A 15 0.86 -9.65 -6.83
CA ALA A 15 -0.35 -9.38 -7.59
C ALA A 15 -0.29 -10.02 -9.00
N PRO A 16 -1.43 -10.44 -9.58
CA PRO A 16 -1.44 -11.17 -10.86
C PRO A 16 -0.84 -10.40 -12.05
N ASP A 17 -0.86 -9.06 -11.99
CA ASP A 17 -0.32 -8.14 -12.99
C ASP A 17 1.12 -7.68 -12.69
N TRP A 18 1.76 -8.27 -11.69
CA TRP A 18 3.12 -7.91 -11.29
C TRP A 18 4.16 -8.37 -12.31
N ASP A 19 4.92 -7.43 -12.86
CA ASP A 19 6.08 -7.76 -13.69
C ASP A 19 7.31 -8.00 -12.80
N ALA A 20 7.80 -9.23 -12.79
CA ALA A 20 8.98 -9.62 -12.01
C ALA A 20 10.28 -8.93 -12.51
N ARG A 21 10.32 -8.45 -13.76
CA ARG A 21 11.52 -7.86 -14.37
C ARG A 21 11.54 -6.35 -14.35
N ASP A 22 10.37 -5.72 -14.29
CA ASP A 22 10.22 -4.26 -14.28
C ASP A 22 9.28 -3.85 -13.15
N ASN A 23 9.84 -3.59 -11.99
CA ASN A 23 9.11 -3.18 -10.79
C ASN A 23 9.99 -2.33 -9.88
N TYR A 24 9.38 -1.76 -8.85
CA TYR A 24 10.05 -0.90 -7.89
C TYR A 24 11.32 -1.54 -7.29
N PHE A 25 11.29 -2.83 -6.92
CA PHE A 25 12.41 -3.51 -6.27
C PHE A 25 13.56 -3.76 -7.25
N THR A 26 13.25 -4.18 -8.47
CA THR A 26 14.26 -4.41 -9.50
C THR A 26 14.94 -3.10 -9.90
N GLN A 27 14.18 -2.03 -10.08
CA GLN A 27 14.70 -0.70 -10.39
C GLN A 27 15.60 -0.17 -9.26
N ALA A 28 15.17 -0.29 -7.99
CA ALA A 28 15.97 0.13 -6.83
C ALA A 28 17.29 -0.64 -6.73
N LEU A 29 17.27 -1.94 -6.97
CA LEU A 29 18.46 -2.80 -6.97
C LEU A 29 19.42 -2.47 -8.12
N GLU A 30 18.88 -2.24 -9.32
CA GLU A 30 19.70 -1.87 -10.50
C GLU A 30 20.37 -0.51 -10.30
N HIS A 31 19.67 0.48 -9.76
CA HIS A 31 20.23 1.78 -9.37
C HIS A 31 21.33 1.63 -8.31
N ALA A 32 21.20 0.68 -7.39
CA ALA A 32 22.22 0.35 -6.39
C ALA A 32 23.40 -0.47 -6.95
N GLY A 33 23.41 -0.76 -8.26
CA GLY A 33 24.50 -1.43 -8.96
C GLY A 33 24.45 -2.95 -8.92
N TRP A 34 23.29 -3.56 -8.58
CA TRP A 34 23.08 -4.99 -8.65
C TRP A 34 22.72 -5.45 -10.07
N GLU A 35 23.22 -6.60 -10.44
CA GLU A 35 22.83 -7.36 -11.63
C GLU A 35 22.00 -8.57 -11.18
N ILE A 36 20.76 -8.64 -11.65
CA ILE A 36 19.78 -9.63 -11.18
C ILE A 36 19.72 -10.79 -12.17
N THR A 37 20.01 -12.01 -11.69
CA THR A 37 19.66 -13.24 -12.37
C THR A 37 18.27 -13.68 -11.90
N PHE A 38 17.26 -13.52 -12.75
CA PHE A 38 15.89 -13.91 -12.43
C PHE A 38 15.72 -15.42 -12.46
N CYS A 39 15.15 -15.97 -11.38
CA CYS A 39 14.81 -17.39 -11.26
C CYS A 39 13.28 -17.54 -11.32
N ASN A 40 12.79 -18.45 -12.19
CA ASN A 40 11.36 -18.64 -12.42
C ASN A 40 10.71 -19.62 -11.43
N GLY A 41 11.51 -20.34 -10.65
CA GLY A 41 11.02 -21.29 -9.67
C GLY A 41 12.11 -21.76 -8.70
N PRO A 42 11.74 -22.55 -7.66
CA PRO A 42 12.68 -23.06 -6.67
C PRO A 42 13.72 -24.04 -7.24
N GLU A 43 13.41 -24.69 -8.37
CA GLU A 43 14.31 -25.61 -9.08
C GLU A 43 15.53 -24.90 -9.65
N GLU A 44 15.45 -23.62 -9.96
CA GLU A 44 16.57 -22.81 -10.42
C GLU A 44 17.47 -22.31 -9.26
N LYS A 45 17.14 -22.72 -8.03
CA LYS A 45 17.92 -22.45 -6.81
C LYS A 45 18.26 -20.95 -6.65
N PRO A 46 17.26 -20.07 -6.50
CA PRO A 46 17.53 -18.67 -6.15
C PRO A 46 18.22 -18.58 -4.79
N ASP A 47 19.02 -17.54 -4.60
CA ASP A 47 19.58 -17.19 -3.29
C ASP A 47 18.53 -16.54 -2.40
N PHE A 48 17.66 -15.74 -3.00
CA PHE A 48 16.58 -15.01 -2.35
C PHE A 48 15.28 -15.14 -3.13
N VAL A 49 14.14 -15.08 -2.40
CA VAL A 49 12.83 -14.95 -3.01
C VAL A 49 12.09 -13.79 -2.35
N LEU A 50 11.57 -12.87 -3.17
CA LEU A 50 10.69 -11.79 -2.74
C LEU A 50 9.24 -12.28 -2.92
N CYS A 51 8.49 -12.28 -1.82
CA CYS A 51 7.18 -12.89 -1.72
C CYS A 51 6.12 -11.84 -1.40
N GLY A 52 5.02 -11.84 -2.14
CA GLY A 52 3.83 -11.08 -1.79
C GLY A 52 2.95 -11.79 -0.77
N THR A 53 1.70 -11.29 -0.65
CA THR A 53 0.68 -11.82 0.27
C THR A 53 -0.46 -12.55 -0.45
N PHE A 54 -0.39 -12.68 -1.78
CA PHE A 54 -1.50 -13.24 -2.58
C PHE A 54 -1.42 -14.76 -2.78
N GLY A 55 -0.57 -15.46 -2.04
CA GLY A 55 -0.43 -16.90 -2.15
C GLY A 55 0.44 -17.53 -1.07
N PHE A 56 0.82 -18.77 -1.32
CA PHE A 56 1.66 -19.57 -0.42
C PHE A 56 2.78 -20.29 -1.15
N ASP A 57 3.11 -19.87 -2.37
CA ASP A 57 4.16 -20.50 -3.16
C ASP A 57 5.54 -20.28 -2.55
N PHE A 58 5.69 -19.25 -1.71
CA PHE A 58 6.89 -19.04 -0.89
C PHE A 58 7.29 -20.28 -0.07
N LEU A 59 6.34 -21.13 0.31
CA LEU A 59 6.62 -22.38 1.06
C LEU A 59 7.40 -23.43 0.24
N LYS A 60 7.49 -23.26 -1.08
CA LYS A 60 8.27 -24.11 -1.97
C LYS A 60 9.77 -23.76 -1.99
N TYR A 61 10.11 -22.56 -1.51
CA TYR A 61 11.48 -22.03 -1.54
C TYR A 61 12.19 -22.28 -0.19
N ASP A 62 13.31 -22.96 -0.22
CA ASP A 62 14.16 -23.17 0.96
C ASP A 62 15.23 -22.09 1.15
N CYS A 63 15.36 -21.16 0.20
CA CYS A 63 16.25 -20.01 0.27
C CYS A 63 15.75 -18.91 1.22
N CYS A 64 16.50 -17.82 1.33
CA CYS A 64 16.12 -16.65 2.13
C CYS A 64 14.86 -16.00 1.55
N ARG A 65 13.82 -15.85 2.38
CA ARG A 65 12.50 -15.31 2.01
C ARG A 65 12.35 -13.90 2.52
N ILE A 66 11.98 -12.97 1.62
CA ILE A 66 11.74 -11.57 1.92
C ILE A 66 10.27 -11.29 1.61
N GLN A 67 9.44 -11.02 2.61
CA GLN A 67 8.04 -10.66 2.42
C GLN A 67 7.90 -9.20 2.02
N PHE A 68 6.98 -8.91 1.12
CA PHE A 68 6.42 -7.58 0.91
C PHE A 68 4.91 -7.62 1.05
N SER A 69 4.35 -6.79 1.92
CA SER A 69 2.91 -6.63 2.08
C SER A 69 2.45 -5.24 1.65
N GLY A 70 1.58 -5.20 0.63
CA GLY A 70 0.79 -4.03 0.25
C GLY A 70 -0.60 -4.00 0.90
N GLU A 71 -0.90 -4.97 1.77
CA GLU A 71 -2.17 -5.13 2.46
C GLU A 71 -1.98 -5.00 3.98
N ASP A 72 -3.07 -4.78 4.72
CA ASP A 72 -3.07 -4.68 6.19
C ASP A 72 -2.83 -6.07 6.81
N SER A 73 -1.60 -6.51 6.79
CA SER A 73 -1.18 -7.81 7.31
C SER A 73 0.21 -7.75 7.92
N TRP A 74 0.31 -8.20 9.16
CA TRP A 74 1.59 -8.26 9.88
C TRP A 74 2.49 -9.37 9.32
N PRO A 75 3.81 -9.14 9.23
CA PRO A 75 4.73 -10.15 8.73
C PRO A 75 4.86 -11.33 9.67
N ASP A 76 4.82 -12.55 9.13
CA ASP A 76 5.12 -13.77 9.90
C ASP A 76 6.61 -14.12 9.82
N LEU A 77 7.38 -13.56 10.74
CA LEU A 77 8.83 -13.77 10.80
C LEU A 77 9.24 -15.20 11.25
N ASN A 78 8.29 -16.11 11.48
CA ASN A 78 8.58 -17.55 11.57
C ASN A 78 8.67 -18.18 10.18
N LEU A 79 7.96 -17.62 9.19
CA LEU A 79 7.92 -18.12 7.81
C LEU A 79 8.83 -17.34 6.85
N TYR A 80 9.10 -16.07 7.18
CA TYR A 80 9.95 -15.19 6.37
C TYR A 80 11.21 -14.78 7.14
N ASP A 81 12.30 -14.58 6.43
CA ASP A 81 13.58 -14.16 7.02
C ASP A 81 13.61 -12.65 7.23
N TYR A 82 13.00 -11.89 6.29
CA TYR A 82 12.87 -10.44 6.29
C TYR A 82 11.48 -10.04 5.80
N ALA A 83 11.08 -8.81 6.11
CA ALA A 83 9.79 -8.28 5.69
C ALA A 83 9.85 -6.79 5.34
N MET A 84 8.99 -6.37 4.41
CA MET A 84 8.72 -4.97 4.07
C MET A 84 7.20 -4.76 4.08
N GLY A 85 6.73 -3.69 4.71
CA GLY A 85 5.30 -3.43 4.85
C GLY A 85 4.99 -2.12 5.55
N PHE A 86 3.78 -2.01 6.08
CA PHE A 86 3.27 -0.78 6.71
C PHE A 86 3.74 -0.59 8.15
N GLU A 87 4.10 -1.65 8.84
CA GLU A 87 4.34 -1.65 10.27
C GLU A 87 5.66 -0.96 10.62
N VAL A 88 5.65 -0.22 11.72
CA VAL A 88 6.86 0.24 12.39
C VAL A 88 7.33 -0.87 13.32
N LEU A 89 8.02 -1.82 12.75
CA LEU A 89 8.52 -2.99 13.46
C LEU A 89 10.05 -2.96 13.49
N ASP A 90 10.63 -2.94 14.68
CA ASP A 90 12.06 -3.16 14.88
C ASP A 90 12.29 -4.54 15.51
N PHE A 91 12.74 -5.47 14.68
CA PHE A 91 13.10 -6.81 15.10
C PHE A 91 14.43 -7.21 14.49
N GLU A 92 15.53 -6.82 15.15
CA GLU A 92 16.91 -7.15 14.74
C GLU A 92 17.25 -6.77 13.28
N GLY A 93 16.69 -5.67 12.79
CA GLY A 93 16.90 -5.22 11.40
C GLY A 93 16.32 -6.19 10.35
N ARG A 94 15.31 -7.00 10.72
CA ARG A 94 14.62 -7.92 9.81
C ARG A 94 13.44 -7.30 9.09
N SER A 95 13.06 -6.08 9.42
CA SER A 95 11.91 -5.41 8.82
C SER A 95 12.26 -4.01 8.34
N LEU A 96 11.65 -3.61 7.23
CA LEU A 96 11.66 -2.25 6.71
C LEU A 96 10.23 -1.76 6.57
N ARG A 97 9.93 -0.58 7.13
CA ARG A 97 8.70 0.11 6.79
C ARG A 97 8.76 0.59 5.33
N LEU A 98 7.90 0.05 4.48
CA LEU A 98 7.77 0.42 3.08
C LEU A 98 6.28 0.50 2.71
N PRO A 99 5.59 1.60 3.06
CA PRO A 99 4.18 1.76 2.77
C PRO A 99 3.95 1.89 1.25
N LEU A 100 2.79 1.39 0.79
CA LEU A 100 2.48 1.29 -0.64
C LEU A 100 2.61 2.63 -1.40
N TYR A 101 2.32 3.76 -0.74
CA TYR A 101 2.44 5.08 -1.36
C TYR A 101 3.89 5.45 -1.73
N ALA A 102 4.89 4.86 -1.06
CA ALA A 102 6.30 5.08 -1.37
C ALA A 102 6.67 4.62 -2.78
N MET A 103 5.96 3.62 -3.28
CA MET A 103 6.19 2.99 -4.58
C MET A 103 5.37 3.64 -5.70
N ARG A 104 4.64 4.73 -5.40
CA ARG A 104 3.72 5.37 -6.35
C ARG A 104 4.30 6.62 -7.00
N SER A 105 4.07 6.78 -8.29
CA SER A 105 4.43 7.99 -9.03
C SER A 105 3.73 9.27 -8.51
N SER A 106 2.66 9.13 -7.74
CA SER A 106 1.96 10.23 -7.07
C SER A 106 2.74 10.83 -5.89
N TRP A 107 3.78 10.16 -5.38
CA TRP A 107 4.58 10.66 -4.25
C TRP A 107 5.25 12.01 -4.54
N ALA A 108 6.00 12.11 -5.62
CA ALA A 108 6.71 13.34 -5.97
C ALA A 108 5.76 14.54 -6.22
N PRO A 109 4.65 14.40 -6.99
CA PRO A 109 3.64 15.46 -7.08
C PRO A 109 3.01 15.84 -5.74
N ALA A 110 2.78 14.89 -4.84
CA ALA A 110 2.20 15.16 -3.53
C ALA A 110 3.11 16.07 -2.69
N LEU A 111 4.43 15.83 -2.70
CA LEU A 111 5.41 16.65 -1.99
C LEU A 111 5.36 18.14 -2.39
N THR A 112 5.00 18.42 -3.63
CA THR A 112 4.98 19.77 -4.20
C THR A 112 3.58 20.38 -4.30
N LYS A 113 2.52 19.74 -3.78
CA LYS A 113 1.14 20.23 -3.89
C LYS A 113 0.95 21.65 -3.36
N HIS A 114 1.71 22.02 -2.34
CA HIS A 114 1.65 23.33 -1.70
C HIS A 114 2.13 24.49 -2.61
N THR A 115 2.72 24.18 -3.76
CA THR A 115 3.16 25.17 -4.76
C THR A 115 2.12 25.42 -5.87
N VAL A 116 0.98 24.73 -5.83
CA VAL A 116 -0.08 24.92 -6.84
C VAL A 116 -0.70 26.31 -6.67
N PRO A 117 -0.77 27.14 -7.75
CA PRO A 117 -1.29 28.51 -7.63
C PRO A 117 -2.77 28.56 -7.21
N ASP A 118 -3.15 29.61 -6.47
CA ASP A 118 -4.52 29.84 -5.97
C ASP A 118 -5.55 29.82 -7.07
N GLU A 119 -5.26 30.43 -8.23
CA GLU A 119 -6.18 30.47 -9.36
C GLU A 119 -6.55 29.07 -9.86
N LYS A 120 -5.58 28.14 -9.82
CA LYS A 120 -5.82 26.72 -10.20
C LYS A 120 -6.63 25.98 -9.14
N LEU A 121 -6.38 26.26 -7.87
CA LEU A 121 -7.11 25.65 -6.75
C LEU A 121 -8.56 26.14 -6.73
N LEU A 122 -8.79 27.44 -6.84
CA LEU A 122 -10.12 28.07 -6.84
C LEU A 122 -10.89 27.81 -8.15
N ALA A 123 -10.21 27.44 -9.24
CA ALA A 123 -10.85 26.99 -10.48
C ALA A 123 -11.54 25.63 -10.37
N LYS A 124 -11.30 24.84 -9.31
CA LYS A 124 -11.95 23.56 -9.07
C LYS A 124 -13.44 23.76 -8.78
N LYS A 125 -14.30 23.26 -9.70
CA LYS A 125 -15.76 23.46 -9.63
C LYS A 125 -16.51 22.28 -9.03
N LYS A 126 -15.85 21.12 -8.96
CA LYS A 126 -16.46 19.89 -8.46
C LYS A 126 -16.18 19.74 -6.96
N PHE A 127 -17.17 19.27 -6.24
CA PHE A 127 -17.14 19.17 -4.78
C PHE A 127 -16.17 18.08 -4.31
N CYS A 128 -16.57 16.82 -4.41
CA CYS A 128 -15.85 15.69 -3.84
C CYS A 128 -15.85 14.49 -4.79
N ASN A 129 -14.77 13.74 -4.77
CA ASN A 129 -14.66 12.48 -5.51
C ASN A 129 -14.40 11.30 -4.58
N PHE A 130 -14.77 10.10 -5.10
CA PHE A 130 -14.56 8.81 -4.48
C PHE A 130 -14.08 7.81 -5.54
N VAL A 131 -12.91 7.17 -5.36
CA VAL A 131 -12.36 6.25 -6.35
C VAL A 131 -11.85 4.99 -5.67
N VAL A 132 -12.69 3.96 -5.63
CA VAL A 132 -12.37 2.64 -5.07
C VAL A 132 -12.93 1.52 -5.95
N SER A 133 -12.31 0.34 -5.90
CA SER A 133 -12.68 -0.80 -6.76
C SER A 133 -13.50 -1.88 -6.05
N ASN A 134 -13.55 -1.87 -4.71
CA ASN A 134 -14.19 -2.90 -3.89
C ASN A 134 -15.00 -2.31 -2.73
N ASP A 135 -15.77 -3.15 -2.06
CA ASP A 135 -16.67 -2.83 -0.96
C ASP A 135 -16.14 -3.25 0.43
N TYR A 136 -14.86 -3.52 0.56
CA TYR A 136 -14.29 -4.19 1.74
C TYR A 136 -14.37 -3.40 3.06
N SER A 137 -14.65 -2.11 3.05
CA SER A 137 -14.74 -1.28 4.26
C SER A 137 -16.15 -0.72 4.44
N ASN A 138 -16.83 -1.12 5.50
CA ASN A 138 -18.15 -0.59 5.86
C ASN A 138 -18.07 0.91 6.18
N GLU A 139 -17.11 1.33 6.98
CA GLU A 139 -16.92 2.72 7.40
C GLU A 139 -16.74 3.65 6.19
N ARG A 140 -15.97 3.21 5.21
CA ARG A 140 -15.77 3.94 3.95
C ARG A 140 -17.06 4.05 3.15
N ASN A 141 -17.81 2.96 3.05
CA ASN A 141 -19.03 2.88 2.28
C ASN A 141 -20.15 3.71 2.94
N GLU A 142 -20.26 3.65 4.27
CA GLU A 142 -21.22 4.42 5.06
C GLU A 142 -20.93 5.93 4.99
N PHE A 143 -19.65 6.32 5.10
CA PHE A 143 -19.26 7.72 4.95
C PHE A 143 -19.55 8.24 3.54
N PHE A 144 -19.21 7.49 2.49
CA PHE A 144 -19.55 7.87 1.12
C PHE A 144 -21.07 8.05 0.96
N ALA A 145 -21.87 7.11 1.45
CA ALA A 145 -23.32 7.18 1.36
C ALA A 145 -23.88 8.42 2.09
N ALA A 146 -23.38 8.71 3.30
CA ALA A 146 -23.81 9.86 4.08
C ALA A 146 -23.45 11.19 3.40
N LEU A 147 -22.19 11.35 2.93
CA LEU A 147 -21.75 12.55 2.24
C LEU A 147 -22.48 12.74 0.91
N ASN A 148 -22.69 11.65 0.15
CA ASN A 148 -23.40 11.70 -1.14
C ASN A 148 -24.90 12.01 -0.99
N ALA A 149 -25.52 11.62 0.14
CA ALA A 149 -26.90 11.98 0.47
C ALA A 149 -27.02 13.47 0.85
N HIS A 150 -25.98 14.03 1.49
CA HIS A 150 -25.93 15.45 1.84
C HIS A 150 -25.66 16.32 0.61
N ARG A 151 -24.65 15.92 -0.21
CA ARG A 151 -24.27 16.61 -1.45
C ARG A 151 -23.63 15.62 -2.43
N PRO A 152 -23.99 15.65 -3.71
CA PRO A 152 -23.50 14.68 -4.69
C PRO A 152 -21.98 14.55 -4.72
N VAL A 153 -21.49 13.29 -4.62
CA VAL A 153 -20.10 12.89 -4.72
C VAL A 153 -19.92 12.05 -5.97
N ASP A 154 -19.02 12.44 -6.86
CA ASP A 154 -18.72 11.67 -8.06
C ASP A 154 -17.87 10.43 -7.72
N SER A 155 -18.43 9.24 -7.94
CA SER A 155 -17.73 7.97 -7.73
C SER A 155 -17.18 7.43 -9.05
N GLY A 156 -15.84 7.47 -9.19
CA GLY A 156 -15.14 7.09 -10.42
C GLY A 156 -14.45 5.72 -10.36
N GLY A 157 -14.63 4.95 -9.30
CA GLY A 157 -14.06 3.61 -9.16
C GLY A 157 -14.92 2.50 -9.77
N GLY A 158 -14.54 1.24 -9.52
CA GLY A 158 -15.34 0.07 -9.89
C GLY A 158 -16.54 -0.14 -8.96
N TYR A 159 -16.44 0.32 -7.71
CA TYR A 159 -17.51 0.20 -6.71
C TYR A 159 -18.31 1.50 -6.61
N MET A 160 -19.64 1.37 -6.50
CA MET A 160 -20.61 2.48 -6.44
C MET A 160 -20.42 3.56 -7.52
N ASN A 161 -19.99 3.15 -8.71
CA ASN A 161 -19.76 4.08 -9.82
C ASN A 161 -21.04 4.80 -10.22
N ASN A 162 -20.98 6.14 -10.33
CA ASN A 162 -22.12 6.98 -10.71
C ASN A 162 -21.81 7.95 -11.87
N ILE A 163 -20.63 7.80 -12.51
CA ILE A 163 -20.21 8.67 -13.63
C ILE A 163 -20.12 7.95 -14.98
N GLY A 164 -20.69 6.75 -15.08
CA GLY A 164 -20.79 6.01 -16.36
C GLY A 164 -19.68 4.99 -16.61
N GLY A 165 -18.79 4.73 -15.65
CA GLY A 165 -17.75 3.70 -15.70
C GLY A 165 -16.49 4.09 -14.94
N PRO A 166 -15.61 3.12 -14.65
CA PRO A 166 -14.35 3.37 -13.95
C PRO A 166 -13.45 4.32 -14.74
N VAL A 167 -12.83 5.27 -14.03
CA VAL A 167 -11.87 6.20 -14.62
C VAL A 167 -10.58 5.49 -15.00
N THR A 168 -10.00 5.85 -16.13
CA THR A 168 -8.74 5.30 -16.62
C THR A 168 -7.51 6.00 -16.00
N ASP A 169 -7.65 7.30 -15.69
CA ASP A 169 -6.63 8.10 -15.00
C ASP A 169 -7.23 8.70 -13.73
N LYS A 170 -6.95 8.04 -12.60
CA LYS A 170 -7.43 8.44 -11.28
C LYS A 170 -6.96 9.85 -10.91
N LEU A 171 -5.68 10.16 -11.14
CA LEU A 171 -5.11 11.44 -10.74
C LEU A 171 -5.69 12.60 -11.56
N ALA A 172 -5.82 12.43 -12.88
CA ALA A 172 -6.45 13.42 -13.74
C ALA A 172 -7.91 13.66 -13.33
N PHE A 173 -8.66 12.61 -13.00
CA PHE A 173 -10.03 12.72 -12.52
C PHE A 173 -10.09 13.52 -11.21
N GLN A 174 -9.28 13.16 -10.20
CA GLN A 174 -9.29 13.79 -8.90
C GLN A 174 -8.94 15.30 -8.95
N ARG A 175 -8.07 15.71 -9.87
CA ARG A 175 -7.66 17.13 -10.01
C ARG A 175 -8.81 18.11 -10.23
N GLY A 176 -9.96 17.66 -10.70
CA GLY A 176 -11.15 18.49 -10.92
C GLY A 176 -11.92 18.84 -9.64
N TYR A 177 -11.59 18.23 -8.50
CA TYR A 177 -12.38 18.29 -7.27
C TYR A 177 -11.66 19.04 -6.16
N LYS A 178 -12.43 19.68 -5.26
CA LYS A 178 -11.91 20.29 -4.03
C LYS A 178 -11.51 19.24 -3.01
N PHE A 179 -12.32 18.17 -2.86
CA PHE A 179 -12.11 17.11 -1.86
C PHE A 179 -11.99 15.73 -2.50
N SER A 180 -11.30 14.82 -1.79
CA SER A 180 -11.22 13.40 -2.15
C SER A 180 -11.45 12.54 -0.90
N ILE A 181 -12.38 11.58 -0.96
CA ILE A 181 -12.51 10.57 0.09
C ILE A 181 -11.33 9.61 -0.02
N ALA A 182 -10.47 9.62 0.99
CA ALA A 182 -9.25 8.83 1.10
C ALA A 182 -9.31 7.84 2.28
N TYR A 183 -10.44 7.13 2.39
CA TYR A 183 -10.66 6.11 3.41
C TYR A 183 -9.99 4.79 3.02
N GLU A 184 -9.29 4.19 3.95
CA GLU A 184 -8.61 2.91 3.75
C GLU A 184 -9.61 1.72 3.72
N ASN A 185 -9.09 0.54 3.36
CA ASN A 185 -9.88 -0.69 3.37
C ASN A 185 -10.09 -1.23 4.79
N SER A 186 -9.15 -0.96 5.69
CA SER A 186 -9.14 -1.41 7.08
C SER A 186 -8.47 -0.37 7.97
N ARG A 187 -8.47 -0.62 9.27
CA ARG A 187 -7.91 0.27 10.29
C ARG A 187 -6.81 -0.45 11.07
N GLY A 188 -5.57 -0.11 10.80
CA GLY A 188 -4.40 -0.64 11.48
C GLY A 188 -3.32 0.41 11.71
N PRO A 189 -2.51 0.31 12.78
CA PRO A 189 -1.38 1.19 13.00
C PRO A 189 -0.42 1.13 11.81
N GLY A 190 -0.07 2.29 11.26
CA GLY A 190 0.81 2.40 10.10
C GLY A 190 0.17 2.09 8.75
N TYR A 191 -1.03 1.48 8.70
CA TYR A 191 -1.69 1.14 7.44
C TYR A 191 -2.23 2.37 6.74
N CYS A 192 -1.34 3.02 6.00
CA CYS A 192 -1.63 4.18 5.19
C CYS A 192 -1.18 3.92 3.75
N THR A 193 -2.13 3.85 2.83
CA THR A 193 -1.89 3.46 1.44
C THR A 193 -1.75 4.67 0.51
N GLU A 194 -1.78 4.43 -0.78
CA GLU A 194 -1.71 5.47 -1.81
C GLU A 194 -2.90 6.46 -1.79
N LYS A 195 -4.00 6.16 -1.10
CA LYS A 195 -5.25 6.94 -1.23
C LYS A 195 -5.11 8.40 -0.81
N ILE A 196 -4.48 8.63 0.34
CA ILE A 196 -4.24 10.00 0.83
C ILE A 196 -3.20 10.72 -0.04
N VAL A 197 -2.18 10.01 -0.51
CA VAL A 197 -1.10 10.57 -1.34
C VAL A 197 -1.61 10.92 -2.75
N ASP A 198 -2.47 10.10 -3.34
CA ASP A 198 -3.12 10.41 -4.62
C ASP A 198 -3.98 11.68 -4.50
N ALA A 199 -4.72 11.83 -3.39
CA ALA A 199 -5.50 13.03 -3.11
C ALA A 199 -4.59 14.27 -2.98
N PHE A 200 -3.46 14.17 -2.27
CA PHE A 200 -2.47 15.23 -2.21
C PHE A 200 -1.88 15.56 -3.59
N ALA A 201 -1.50 14.56 -4.38
CA ALA A 201 -0.95 14.74 -5.72
C ALA A 201 -1.93 15.38 -6.70
N ALA A 202 -3.23 15.20 -6.46
CA ALA A 202 -4.29 15.89 -7.18
C ALA A 202 -4.56 17.31 -6.68
N ALA A 203 -3.84 17.76 -5.64
CA ALA A 203 -4.07 19.02 -4.94
C ALA A 203 -5.54 19.16 -4.50
N THR A 204 -6.13 18.08 -3.99
CA THR A 204 -7.42 18.08 -3.29
C THR A 204 -7.18 18.09 -1.78
N VAL A 205 -8.19 18.42 -0.99
CA VAL A 205 -8.18 18.20 0.45
C VAL A 205 -8.62 16.75 0.72
N PRO A 206 -7.74 15.88 1.22
CA PRO A 206 -8.13 14.52 1.57
C PRO A 206 -9.06 14.50 2.78
N ILE A 207 -10.11 13.69 2.73
CA ILE A 207 -10.93 13.29 3.87
C ILE A 207 -10.50 11.87 4.21
N TYR A 208 -9.77 11.69 5.32
CA TYR A 208 -9.05 10.46 5.62
C TYR A 208 -9.63 9.72 6.82
N TRP A 209 -9.68 8.39 6.69
CA TRP A 209 -9.88 7.43 7.77
C TRP A 209 -9.05 6.16 7.49
N GLY A 210 -8.47 5.56 8.52
CA GLY A 210 -7.65 4.34 8.40
C GLY A 210 -6.64 4.24 9.52
N ALA A 211 -5.36 4.49 9.24
CA ALA A 211 -4.31 4.43 10.25
C ALA A 211 -4.58 5.40 11.41
N PRO A 212 -4.71 4.93 12.67
CA PRO A 212 -4.96 5.79 13.82
C PRO A 212 -3.78 6.73 14.12
N ASP A 213 -2.62 6.42 13.57
CA ASP A 213 -1.38 7.19 13.72
C ASP A 213 -1.00 7.99 12.47
N VAL A 214 -1.95 8.25 11.54
CA VAL A 214 -1.71 8.99 10.30
C VAL A 214 -1.12 10.39 10.51
N LYS A 215 -1.41 11.04 11.64
CA LYS A 215 -0.85 12.35 12.01
C LYS A 215 0.64 12.31 12.35
N GLN A 216 1.19 11.13 12.62
CA GLN A 216 2.64 10.92 12.69
C GLN A 216 3.25 10.71 11.31
N GLU A 217 2.43 10.33 10.34
CA GLU A 217 2.84 10.09 8.96
C GLU A 217 2.89 11.40 8.17
N PHE A 218 1.81 12.17 8.23
CA PHE A 218 1.62 13.40 7.45
C PHE A 218 1.26 14.58 8.35
N ASN A 219 1.49 15.80 7.82
CA ASN A 219 1.11 17.04 8.48
C ASN A 219 -0.42 17.14 8.61
N PRO A 220 -0.97 17.19 9.85
CA PRO A 220 -2.42 17.24 10.05
C PRO A 220 -3.09 18.51 9.50
N ALA A 221 -2.34 19.58 9.23
CA ALA A 221 -2.88 20.78 8.59
C ALA A 221 -3.23 20.57 7.10
N ALA A 222 -2.81 19.45 6.49
CA ALA A 222 -2.96 19.22 5.06
C ALA A 222 -4.19 18.35 4.68
N PHE A 223 -4.92 17.78 5.66
CA PHE A 223 -6.06 16.89 5.43
C PHE A 223 -7.07 16.92 6.58
N LEU A 224 -8.29 16.42 6.34
CA LEU A 224 -9.30 16.19 7.35
C LEU A 224 -9.19 14.74 7.84
N CYS A 225 -8.92 14.54 9.13
CA CYS A 225 -8.91 13.22 9.75
C CYS A 225 -10.29 12.95 10.37
N ALA A 226 -10.97 11.88 9.95
CA ALA A 226 -12.28 11.54 10.46
C ALA A 226 -12.30 11.34 12.00
N ASP A 227 -11.19 10.85 12.56
CA ASP A 227 -11.05 10.65 14.00
C ASP A 227 -11.03 11.95 14.84
N ASP A 228 -10.93 13.13 14.21
CA ASP A 228 -10.97 14.41 14.89
C ASP A 228 -12.40 14.88 15.18
N TYR A 229 -13.39 14.17 14.65
CA TYR A 229 -14.80 14.54 14.74
C TYR A 229 -15.58 13.50 15.54
N PRO A 230 -16.53 13.94 16.36
CA PRO A 230 -17.30 13.01 17.20
C PRO A 230 -18.21 12.07 16.39
N ASP A 231 -18.58 12.48 15.19
CA ASP A 231 -19.43 11.71 14.30
C ASP A 231 -19.32 12.19 12.83
N THR A 232 -19.96 11.45 11.94
CA THR A 232 -20.02 11.76 10.50
C THR A 232 -20.68 13.11 10.21
N ALA A 233 -21.69 13.54 10.99
CA ALA A 233 -22.39 14.80 10.77
C ALA A 233 -21.46 15.99 11.07
N ALA A 234 -20.67 15.92 12.13
CA ALA A 234 -19.68 16.94 12.47
C ALA A 234 -18.57 17.04 11.41
N LEU A 235 -18.10 15.90 10.88
CA LEU A 235 -17.14 15.90 9.77
C LEU A 235 -17.73 16.53 8.51
N ILE A 236 -18.97 16.22 8.15
CA ILE A 236 -19.67 16.81 6.98
C ILE A 236 -19.81 18.32 7.16
N ALA A 237 -20.16 18.79 8.36
CA ALA A 237 -20.25 20.22 8.65
C ALA A 237 -18.90 20.93 8.48
N ALA A 238 -17.80 20.32 8.91
CA ALA A 238 -16.45 20.86 8.69
C ALA A 238 -16.06 20.92 7.21
N ILE A 239 -16.42 19.89 6.43
CA ILE A 239 -16.20 19.88 4.97
C ILE A 239 -16.97 21.05 4.31
N ASP A 240 -18.21 21.25 4.69
CA ASP A 240 -19.05 22.35 4.18
C ASP A 240 -18.48 23.73 4.58
N GLU A 241 -17.93 23.86 5.78
CA GLU A 241 -17.28 25.09 6.24
C GLU A 241 -16.08 25.43 5.37
N ILE A 242 -15.20 24.44 5.11
CA ILE A 242 -14.02 24.62 4.27
C ILE A 242 -14.41 24.89 2.81
N ASP A 243 -15.46 24.24 2.29
CA ASP A 243 -15.90 24.43 0.91
C ASP A 243 -16.43 25.84 0.64
N ARG A 244 -17.02 26.51 1.66
CA ARG A 244 -17.56 27.87 1.58
C ARG A 244 -16.54 28.96 1.88
N ASP A 245 -15.39 28.60 2.45
CA ASP A 245 -14.34 29.50 2.89
C ASP A 245 -13.06 29.23 2.08
N ASP A 246 -12.85 30.08 1.07
CA ASP A 246 -11.70 29.95 0.18
C ASP A 246 -10.35 30.08 0.93
N GLU A 247 -10.28 30.87 2.01
CA GLU A 247 -9.05 31.02 2.80
C GLU A 247 -8.73 29.72 3.54
N LYS A 248 -9.72 29.06 4.16
CA LYS A 248 -9.55 27.75 4.80
C LYS A 248 -9.18 26.66 3.81
N PHE A 249 -9.84 26.62 2.66
CA PHE A 249 -9.53 25.68 1.59
C PHE A 249 -8.09 25.86 1.09
N LEU A 250 -7.68 27.07 0.77
CA LEU A 250 -6.33 27.40 0.33
C LEU A 250 -5.29 27.08 1.41
N ALA A 251 -5.57 27.39 2.68
CA ALA A 251 -4.67 27.08 3.78
C ALA A 251 -4.36 25.56 3.85
N MET A 252 -5.36 24.69 3.69
CA MET A 252 -5.16 23.23 3.66
C MET A 252 -4.44 22.77 2.39
N CYS A 253 -4.74 23.36 1.24
CA CYS A 253 -4.06 23.04 -0.02
C CYS A 253 -2.58 23.44 0.03
N HIS A 254 -2.24 24.58 0.63
CA HIS A 254 -0.87 25.07 0.75
C HIS A 254 -0.09 24.49 1.94
N ALA A 255 -0.76 23.80 2.86
CA ALA A 255 -0.05 23.08 3.92
C ALA A 255 0.83 21.99 3.31
N PRO A 256 2.15 21.98 3.57
CA PRO A 256 3.02 20.88 3.13
C PRO A 256 2.51 19.54 3.67
N ILE A 257 2.62 18.47 2.90
CA ILE A 257 2.18 17.13 3.35
C ILE A 257 3.07 16.56 4.45
N LEU A 258 4.33 16.98 4.52
CA LEU A 258 5.24 16.65 5.61
C LEU A 258 5.28 17.80 6.61
N ALA A 259 5.34 17.49 7.89
CA ALA A 259 5.47 18.49 8.94
C ALA A 259 6.78 19.29 8.78
N PRO A 260 6.75 20.65 8.86
CA PRO A 260 7.92 21.47 8.63
C PRO A 260 9.08 21.23 9.62
N ASP A 261 8.77 20.70 10.81
CA ASP A 261 9.76 20.33 11.84
C ASP A 261 10.49 19.00 11.58
N GLY A 262 10.17 18.33 10.46
CA GLY A 262 10.74 17.04 10.10
C GLY A 262 10.23 15.86 10.93
N SER A 263 9.16 16.03 11.71
CA SER A 263 8.59 14.98 12.57
C SER A 263 7.82 13.91 11.78
N SER A 264 7.40 14.21 10.55
CA SER A 264 6.63 13.28 9.72
C SER A 264 7.39 11.98 9.45
N ARG A 265 6.79 10.86 9.82
CA ARG A 265 7.34 9.52 9.62
C ARG A 265 7.62 9.23 8.14
N ALA A 266 6.75 9.69 7.24
CA ALA A 266 6.92 9.54 5.80
C ALA A 266 8.26 10.09 5.30
N ALA A 267 8.78 11.18 5.90
CA ALA A 267 10.07 11.75 5.53
C ALA A 267 11.26 10.81 5.80
N ARG A 268 11.11 9.84 6.71
CA ARG A 268 12.19 8.95 7.12
C ARG A 268 12.25 7.66 6.31
N TYR A 269 11.10 7.17 5.86
CA TYR A 269 10.97 5.81 5.32
C TYR A 269 10.64 5.77 3.82
N VAL A 270 10.29 6.91 3.24
CA VAL A 270 9.89 6.98 1.84
C VAL A 270 11.03 7.55 1.01
N THR A 271 12.08 6.76 0.86
CA THR A 271 13.15 7.05 -0.09
C THR A 271 13.46 5.77 -0.87
N ASP A 272 13.74 5.90 -2.16
CA ASP A 272 14.17 4.76 -3.00
C ASP A 272 15.46 4.15 -2.45
N GLU A 273 16.30 4.96 -1.84
CA GLU A 273 17.53 4.53 -1.19
C GLU A 273 17.27 3.59 -0.02
N ALA A 274 16.25 3.84 0.81
CA ALA A 274 15.97 3.01 1.98
C ALA A 274 15.64 1.55 1.60
N CYS A 275 14.88 1.34 0.53
CA CYS A 275 14.59 0.01 0.00
C CYS A 275 15.85 -0.65 -0.57
N ALA A 276 16.61 0.09 -1.38
CA ALA A 276 17.86 -0.39 -1.98
C ALA A 276 18.91 -0.76 -0.92
N GLU A 277 19.07 0.09 0.11
CA GLU A 277 19.97 -0.17 1.24
C GLU A 277 19.56 -1.40 2.05
N PHE A 278 18.28 -1.55 2.34
CA PHE A 278 17.76 -2.70 3.07
C PHE A 278 18.02 -4.01 2.33
N LEU A 279 17.65 -4.07 1.03
CA LEU A 279 17.87 -5.26 0.19
C LEU A 279 19.36 -5.52 -0.03
N THR A 280 20.17 -4.48 -0.27
CA THR A 280 21.63 -4.59 -0.39
C THR A 280 22.23 -5.17 0.88
N GLY A 281 21.82 -4.67 2.04
CA GLY A 281 22.28 -5.19 3.33
C GLY A 281 21.92 -6.66 3.56
N ILE A 282 20.76 -7.13 3.05
CA ILE A 282 20.37 -8.54 3.07
C ILE A 282 21.29 -9.36 2.15
N PHE A 283 21.47 -8.92 0.91
CA PHE A 283 22.23 -9.66 -0.10
C PHE A 283 23.74 -9.74 0.25
N GLU A 284 24.31 -8.68 0.78
CA GLU A 284 25.73 -8.65 1.23
C GLU A 284 25.99 -9.58 2.42
N ARG A 285 25.01 -9.81 3.28
CA ARG A 285 25.11 -10.83 4.33
C ARG A 285 25.04 -12.26 3.80
N GLY A 286 24.67 -12.44 2.53
CA GLY A 286 24.46 -13.72 1.89
C GLY A 286 23.09 -14.34 2.22
N PRO A 287 22.75 -15.49 1.60
CA PRO A 287 21.42 -16.12 1.69
C PRO A 287 21.23 -16.87 3.02
N HIS A 288 21.57 -16.24 4.13
CA HIS A 288 21.42 -16.83 5.47
C HIS A 288 19.98 -16.76 5.94
N LEU A 289 19.47 -17.90 6.41
CA LEU A 289 18.13 -17.98 6.96
C LEU A 289 18.09 -17.36 8.35
N ARG A 290 17.17 -16.42 8.56
CA ARG A 290 16.93 -15.76 9.85
C ARG A 290 15.67 -16.30 10.54
N ARG A 291 14.75 -16.90 9.80
CA ARG A 291 13.58 -17.57 10.37
C ARG A 291 14.00 -18.81 11.14
N ASN A 292 13.24 -19.12 12.22
CA ASN A 292 13.56 -20.27 13.06
C ASN A 292 13.31 -21.60 12.33
N ARG A 293 14.37 -22.36 12.09
CA ARG A 293 14.34 -23.69 11.47
C ARG A 293 14.58 -24.81 12.49
N SER A 294 14.69 -24.50 13.80
CA SER A 294 14.75 -25.50 14.86
C SER A 294 13.39 -26.17 15.08
N CYS A 295 13.32 -27.15 15.96
CA CYS A 295 12.18 -28.04 16.21
C CYS A 295 10.80 -27.38 16.00
N TRP A 296 10.47 -26.36 16.77
CA TRP A 296 9.15 -25.69 16.72
C TRP A 296 8.94 -24.89 15.43
N GLY A 297 9.96 -24.21 14.93
CA GLY A 297 9.88 -23.49 13.66
C GLY A 297 9.66 -24.40 12.47
N SER A 298 10.33 -25.56 12.45
CA SER A 298 10.11 -26.58 11.41
C SER A 298 8.71 -27.21 11.48
N ILE A 299 8.20 -27.47 12.68
CA ILE A 299 6.82 -27.95 12.88
C ILE A 299 5.82 -26.93 12.36
N TYR A 300 5.96 -25.67 12.75
CA TYR A 300 5.07 -24.58 12.33
C TYR A 300 5.03 -24.44 10.79
N GLU A 301 6.19 -24.40 10.13
CA GLU A 301 6.23 -24.37 8.66
C GLU A 301 5.65 -25.66 8.04
N GLY A 302 5.86 -26.81 8.67
CA GLY A 302 5.30 -28.10 8.27
C GLY A 302 3.77 -28.12 8.32
N ASP A 303 3.19 -27.55 9.37
CA ASP A 303 1.74 -27.43 9.53
C ASP A 303 1.14 -26.53 8.42
N TRP A 304 1.77 -25.38 8.13
CA TRP A 304 1.36 -24.54 7.00
C TRP A 304 1.42 -25.28 5.66
N LYS A 305 2.49 -26.03 5.38
CA LYS A 305 2.62 -26.87 4.18
C LYS A 305 1.53 -27.94 4.12
N TYR A 306 1.15 -28.51 5.24
CA TYR A 306 0.09 -29.53 5.34
C TYR A 306 -1.30 -28.92 5.07
N TYR A 307 -1.68 -27.84 5.76
CA TYR A 307 -2.97 -27.17 5.57
C TYR A 307 -3.13 -26.65 4.15
N ARG A 308 -2.08 -26.13 3.55
CA ARG A 308 -2.10 -25.73 2.15
C ARG A 308 -2.46 -26.88 1.22
N ARG A 309 -1.81 -28.05 1.38
CA ARG A 309 -2.13 -29.22 0.56
C ARG A 309 -3.57 -29.66 0.67
N LEU A 310 -4.15 -29.57 1.88
CA LEU A 310 -5.58 -29.83 2.10
C LEU A 310 -6.46 -28.84 1.33
N ALA A 311 -6.18 -27.55 1.46
CA ALA A 311 -6.94 -26.50 0.77
C ALA A 311 -6.83 -26.62 -0.77
N GLU A 312 -5.69 -27.01 -1.30
CA GLU A 312 -5.51 -27.27 -2.74
C GLU A 312 -6.28 -28.51 -3.19
N ALA A 313 -6.34 -29.55 -2.37
CA ALA A 313 -7.11 -30.76 -2.66
C ALA A 313 -8.62 -30.49 -2.72
N ASP A 314 -9.14 -29.63 -1.82
CA ASP A 314 -10.54 -29.22 -1.80
C ASP A 314 -10.92 -28.33 -3.00
N ARG A 315 -9.98 -27.53 -3.51
CA ARG A 315 -10.21 -26.66 -4.69
C ARG A 315 -10.20 -27.42 -6.03
N LYS A 316 -9.64 -28.63 -6.09
CA LYS A 316 -9.69 -29.44 -7.31
C LYS A 316 -11.15 -29.78 -7.60
N PRO A 317 -11.63 -29.62 -8.86
CA PRO A 317 -12.99 -30.01 -9.21
C PRO A 317 -13.16 -31.50 -8.87
N LYS A 318 -14.14 -31.80 -8.02
CA LYS A 318 -14.50 -33.18 -7.70
C LYS A 318 -14.75 -33.92 -9.02
N GLY A 319 -14.03 -34.99 -9.25
CA GLY A 319 -14.18 -35.79 -10.47
C GLY A 319 -15.64 -36.21 -10.66
N LEU A 320 -16.02 -36.50 -11.91
CA LEU A 320 -17.42 -36.78 -12.29
C LEU A 320 -18.08 -37.85 -11.38
N LEU A 321 -17.31 -38.84 -10.91
CA LEU A 321 -17.75 -39.87 -9.97
C LEU A 321 -18.08 -39.32 -8.56
N GLN A 322 -17.34 -38.36 -8.06
CA GLN A 322 -17.62 -37.76 -6.75
C GLN A 322 -18.82 -36.78 -6.80
N ARG A 323 -19.13 -36.20 -7.98
CA ARG A 323 -20.34 -35.39 -8.19
C ARG A 323 -21.62 -36.26 -8.23
N ILE A 324 -21.48 -37.51 -8.65
CA ILE A 324 -22.62 -38.47 -8.75
C ILE A 324 -22.89 -39.13 -7.40
N LEU A 325 -21.85 -39.38 -6.59
CA LEU A 325 -21.99 -40.06 -5.27
C LEU A 325 -22.23 -39.11 -4.08
N GLY A 326 -22.14 -37.82 -4.28
CA GLY A 326 -22.27 -36.76 -3.26
C GLY A 326 -23.70 -36.18 -3.17
N ARG A 327 -24.76 -36.99 -3.46
CA ARG A 327 -26.15 -36.71 -3.14
C ARG A 327 -26.57 -37.46 -1.90
#